data_a76a53659e83a589c16f0a3bde2a6024
#
_entry.id   a76a53659e83a589c16f0a3bde2a6024
#
_cell.length_a   1.000
_cell.length_b   1.000
_cell.length_c   1.000
_cell.angle_alpha   90.00
_cell.angle_beta   90.00
_cell.angle_gamma   90.00
#
_symmetry.space_group_name_H-M   'P 1'
#
loop_
_entity.id
_entity.type
_entity.pdbx_description
1 polymer ?
#
loop_
_entity_poly.entity_id
_entity_poly.type
_entity_poly.pdbx_seq_one_letter_code
_entity_poly.pdbx_strand_id
1 'polypeptide(L)'
;MLTEKAAMYSTLGISKEVFAFGTKIEEDLKERFAKIDEIAEYNQLKVIHAMQASKVSEACLYGTTGYGYNDLGRDTLEQVYATCFGTEDALVRPQIACGTHALATALSGNLRPGDELLSPVGKPYDTLEKVIGIRPSVGSLAEYGVTYRQVDLKEDGSFDYEGIKNAINKKTKMVTIQRSKGYQTRPTLSVTRIGELIAFIKNIKPDVICMVDNCYGEFVETIEPTNVGADLMVGSLIKNPGGGLAPAGGYIVGKKKYVENAAYRLLSPGLGKEVGATLGVNGSFYQGFFLAPTVTAAALKGAVFAANVYEKLGFAVVPNGTESRHDIIQAVTFGKPEGVIAFCQGIQAAAPVDSFVSPEPWDMPGYDSPVIMAAGAFVQGSSIELSADGPIKPPYAVYFQGGLTWQHAKFGILMSLQKLVDAGMVIL
;
A
#
# COMPACT_ATOMS: atom_id res chain seq x y z
N MET A 1 -22.09 3.42 -29.50
CA MET A 1 -21.23 3.38 -28.27
C MET A 1 -20.61 2.02 -28.00
N LEU A 2 -21.33 0.90 -27.80
CA LEU A 2 -20.69 -0.42 -27.57
C LEU A 2 -19.81 -0.87 -28.73
N THR A 3 -20.23 -0.66 -29.96
CA THR A 3 -19.47 -1.01 -31.18
C THR A 3 -18.20 -0.16 -31.32
N GLU A 4 -18.27 1.12 -31.03
CA GLU A 4 -17.11 2.03 -31.07
C GLU A 4 -16.11 1.72 -29.98
N LYS A 5 -16.61 1.41 -28.76
CA LYS A 5 -15.78 0.98 -27.61
C LYS A 5 -15.04 -0.32 -27.95
N ALA A 6 -15.73 -1.32 -28.52
CA ALA A 6 -15.11 -2.57 -28.97
C ALA A 6 -14.06 -2.35 -30.08
N ALA A 7 -14.30 -1.44 -30.99
CA ALA A 7 -13.34 -1.08 -32.05
C ALA A 7 -12.06 -0.47 -31.43
N MET A 8 -12.19 0.41 -30.43
CA MET A 8 -11.04 0.99 -29.75
C MET A 8 -10.21 -0.08 -29.00
N TYR A 9 -10.86 -1.00 -28.28
CA TYR A 9 -10.16 -2.12 -27.65
C TYR A 9 -9.44 -3.00 -28.66
N SER A 10 -10.06 -3.24 -29.83
CA SER A 10 -9.43 -3.99 -30.96
C SER A 10 -8.19 -3.25 -31.48
N THR A 11 -8.25 -1.93 -31.63
CA THR A 11 -7.10 -1.11 -32.03
C THR A 11 -5.93 -1.22 -31.03
N LEU A 12 -6.25 -1.43 -29.76
CA LEU A 12 -5.28 -1.63 -28.67
C LEU A 12 -4.84 -3.09 -28.51
N GLY A 13 -5.22 -3.99 -29.43
CA GLY A 13 -4.78 -5.38 -29.43
C GLY A 13 -5.63 -6.35 -28.60
N ILE A 14 -6.83 -5.94 -28.16
CA ILE A 14 -7.77 -6.82 -27.44
C ILE A 14 -8.73 -7.47 -28.45
N SER A 15 -8.79 -8.80 -28.46
CA SER A 15 -9.72 -9.56 -29.30
C SER A 15 -11.18 -9.33 -28.90
N LYS A 16 -12.10 -9.64 -29.81
CA LYS A 16 -13.55 -9.52 -29.55
C LYS A 16 -14.00 -10.44 -28.42
N GLU A 17 -13.42 -11.62 -28.35
CA GLU A 17 -13.70 -12.65 -27.36
C GLU A 17 -13.29 -12.17 -25.96
N VAL A 18 -12.05 -11.67 -25.79
CA VAL A 18 -11.56 -11.11 -24.54
C VAL A 18 -12.39 -9.90 -24.10
N PHE A 19 -12.72 -9.00 -25.04
CA PHE A 19 -13.56 -7.84 -24.74
C PHE A 19 -14.96 -8.24 -24.28
N ALA A 20 -15.61 -9.19 -24.97
CA ALA A 20 -16.94 -9.68 -24.62
C ALA A 20 -16.94 -10.37 -23.25
N PHE A 21 -15.93 -11.20 -22.97
CA PHE A 21 -15.77 -11.88 -21.69
C PHE A 21 -15.63 -10.86 -20.53
N GLY A 22 -14.74 -9.87 -20.67
CA GLY A 22 -14.56 -8.83 -19.67
C GLY A 22 -15.79 -7.94 -19.48
N THR A 23 -16.53 -7.63 -20.56
CA THR A 23 -17.75 -6.82 -20.48
C THR A 23 -18.83 -7.54 -19.66
N LYS A 24 -19.00 -8.84 -19.85
CA LYS A 24 -19.94 -9.64 -19.06
C LYS A 24 -19.61 -9.65 -17.57
N ILE A 25 -18.34 -9.78 -17.23
CA ILE A 25 -17.89 -9.72 -15.82
C ILE A 25 -18.12 -8.33 -15.22
N GLU A 26 -17.83 -7.25 -15.96
CA GLU A 26 -18.09 -5.88 -15.51
C GLU A 26 -19.58 -5.66 -15.20
N GLU A 27 -20.47 -6.23 -16.01
CA GLU A 27 -21.92 -6.16 -15.78
C GLU A 27 -22.34 -6.82 -14.47
N ASP A 28 -21.76 -7.97 -14.17
CA ASP A 28 -22.03 -8.73 -12.93
C ASP A 28 -21.51 -7.99 -11.66
N LEU A 29 -20.56 -7.04 -11.82
CA LEU A 29 -19.91 -6.34 -10.72
C LEU A 29 -20.52 -4.96 -10.39
N LYS A 30 -21.58 -4.52 -11.07
CA LYS A 30 -22.15 -3.17 -10.89
C LYS A 30 -22.50 -2.82 -9.46
N GLU A 31 -23.18 -3.72 -8.75
CA GLU A 31 -23.56 -3.49 -7.33
C GLU A 31 -22.34 -3.41 -6.42
N ARG A 32 -21.34 -4.23 -6.68
CA ARG A 32 -20.09 -4.22 -5.91
C ARG A 32 -19.29 -2.94 -6.14
N PHE A 33 -19.26 -2.46 -7.37
CA PHE A 33 -18.61 -1.20 -7.72
C PHE A 33 -19.32 0.00 -7.08
N ALA A 34 -20.66 -0.01 -7.03
CA ALA A 34 -21.42 1.02 -6.33
C ALA A 34 -21.05 1.12 -4.85
N LYS A 35 -20.87 -0.01 -4.14
CA LYS A 35 -20.41 -0.01 -2.74
C LYS A 35 -18.99 0.56 -2.59
N ILE A 36 -18.10 0.30 -3.55
CA ILE A 36 -16.76 0.91 -3.54
C ILE A 36 -16.86 2.42 -3.72
N ASP A 37 -17.76 2.89 -4.60
CA ASP A 37 -17.98 4.32 -4.81
C ASP A 37 -18.57 5.02 -3.58
N GLU A 38 -19.48 4.39 -2.84
CA GLU A 38 -20.03 4.91 -1.58
C GLU A 38 -18.92 5.11 -0.52
N ILE A 39 -17.99 4.14 -0.40
CA ILE A 39 -16.83 4.26 0.51
C ILE A 39 -15.91 5.39 0.04
N ALA A 40 -15.68 5.50 -1.26
CA ALA A 40 -14.84 6.56 -1.83
C ALA A 40 -15.46 7.95 -1.59
N GLU A 41 -16.78 8.10 -1.77
CA GLU A 41 -17.50 9.35 -1.47
C GLU A 41 -17.33 9.76 -0.01
N TYR A 42 -17.54 8.83 0.93
CA TYR A 42 -17.34 9.09 2.35
C TYR A 42 -15.90 9.56 2.63
N ASN A 43 -14.90 8.87 2.11
CA ASN A 43 -13.50 9.24 2.29
C ASN A 43 -13.15 10.56 1.61
N GLN A 44 -13.75 10.85 0.45
CA GLN A 44 -13.58 12.14 -0.23
C GLN A 44 -14.09 13.31 0.64
N LEU A 45 -15.26 13.15 1.25
CA LEU A 45 -15.83 14.16 2.17
C LEU A 45 -14.95 14.32 3.42
N LYS A 46 -14.38 13.22 3.94
CA LYS A 46 -13.42 13.23 5.06
C LYS A 46 -12.17 14.03 4.72
N VAL A 47 -11.61 13.86 3.52
CA VAL A 47 -10.44 14.64 3.04
C VAL A 47 -10.80 16.12 2.85
N ILE A 48 -11.94 16.42 2.23
CA ILE A 48 -12.43 17.80 2.06
C ILE A 48 -12.59 18.48 3.41
N HIS A 49 -13.24 17.81 4.37
CA HIS A 49 -13.41 18.33 5.73
C HIS A 49 -12.06 18.64 6.38
N ALA A 50 -11.08 17.72 6.28
CA ALA A 50 -9.76 17.93 6.86
C ALA A 50 -9.03 19.13 6.24
N MET A 51 -9.12 19.32 4.92
CA MET A 51 -8.55 20.49 4.23
C MET A 51 -9.22 21.80 4.65
N GLN A 52 -10.55 21.82 4.76
CA GLN A 52 -11.31 23.01 5.20
C GLN A 52 -11.04 23.34 6.67
N ALA A 53 -11.05 22.35 7.56
CA ALA A 53 -10.75 22.52 8.99
C ALA A 53 -9.33 23.04 9.23
N SER A 54 -8.37 22.60 8.42
CA SER A 54 -6.98 23.07 8.45
C SER A 54 -6.78 24.39 7.69
N LYS A 55 -7.84 25.00 7.14
CA LYS A 55 -7.79 26.26 6.41
C LYS A 55 -6.77 26.29 5.27
N VAL A 56 -6.71 25.20 4.49
CA VAL A 56 -5.83 25.14 3.31
C VAL A 56 -6.11 26.32 2.39
N SER A 57 -5.09 27.10 2.07
CA SER A 57 -5.13 28.26 1.19
C SER A 57 -4.18 28.06 0.01
N GLU A 58 -4.30 28.90 -1.02
CA GLU A 58 -3.39 28.88 -2.17
C GLU A 58 -1.91 28.98 -1.74
N ALA A 59 -1.60 29.77 -0.71
CA ALA A 59 -0.26 29.92 -0.17
C ALA A 59 0.34 28.58 0.35
N CYS A 60 -0.48 27.60 0.75
CA CYS A 60 -0.03 26.29 1.18
C CYS A 60 0.52 25.45 0.03
N LEU A 61 0.19 25.77 -1.22
CA LEU A 61 0.62 25.00 -2.40
C LEU A 61 2.04 25.29 -2.81
N TYR A 62 2.63 26.38 -2.30
CA TYR A 62 4.03 26.74 -2.57
C TYR A 62 4.94 26.04 -1.55
N GLY A 63 6.19 25.85 -1.96
CA GLY A 63 7.21 25.21 -1.13
C GLY A 63 8.25 26.20 -0.64
N THR A 64 9.14 25.71 0.20
CA THR A 64 10.32 26.39 0.69
C THR A 64 11.59 25.73 0.19
N THR A 65 12.72 26.40 0.37
CA THR A 65 14.08 25.92 0.06
C THR A 65 14.98 26.00 1.29
N GLY A 66 16.17 25.41 1.23
CA GLY A 66 17.14 25.43 2.32
C GLY A 66 16.63 24.75 3.58
N TYR A 67 16.67 25.44 4.70
CA TYR A 67 16.20 24.89 5.98
C TYR A 67 14.69 24.65 6.02
N GLY A 68 13.89 25.40 5.26
CA GLY A 68 12.43 25.27 5.26
C GLY A 68 11.77 25.66 6.58
N TYR A 69 12.32 26.63 7.30
CA TYR A 69 11.61 27.18 8.48
C TYR A 69 10.30 27.83 8.07
N ASN A 70 9.26 27.62 8.90
CA ASN A 70 7.92 28.20 8.69
C ASN A 70 7.32 27.84 7.33
N ASP A 71 7.55 26.62 6.85
CA ASP A 71 6.90 26.13 5.62
C ASP A 71 5.39 25.94 5.87
N LEU A 72 4.62 26.96 5.53
CA LEU A 72 3.16 26.98 5.75
C LEU A 72 2.49 25.76 5.10
N GLY A 73 2.88 25.40 3.88
CA GLY A 73 2.30 24.29 3.15
C GLY A 73 2.56 22.96 3.83
N ARG A 74 3.79 22.72 4.25
CA ARG A 74 4.19 21.52 5.00
C ARG A 74 3.39 21.40 6.31
N ASP A 75 3.42 22.45 7.12
CA ASP A 75 2.84 22.42 8.45
C ASP A 75 1.30 22.25 8.38
N THR A 76 0.67 22.90 7.42
CA THR A 76 -0.77 22.74 7.17
C THR A 76 -1.10 21.34 6.61
N LEU A 77 -0.26 20.77 5.72
CA LEU A 77 -0.48 19.43 5.20
C LEU A 77 -0.43 18.38 6.32
N GLU A 78 0.49 18.50 7.27
CA GLU A 78 0.57 17.64 8.45
C GLU A 78 -0.70 17.74 9.30
N GLN A 79 -1.29 18.93 9.46
CA GLN A 79 -2.59 19.11 10.12
C GLN A 79 -3.74 18.45 9.34
N VAL A 80 -3.73 18.54 8.00
CA VAL A 80 -4.70 17.85 7.15
C VAL A 80 -4.66 16.35 7.35
N TYR A 81 -3.46 15.74 7.35
CA TYR A 81 -3.29 14.31 7.59
C TYR A 81 -3.73 13.92 9.01
N ALA A 82 -3.32 14.67 10.02
CA ALA A 82 -3.72 14.42 11.41
C ALA A 82 -5.25 14.48 11.56
N THR A 83 -5.90 15.48 10.99
CA THR A 83 -7.36 15.64 11.03
C THR A 83 -8.06 14.51 10.28
N CYS A 84 -7.61 14.19 9.06
CA CYS A 84 -8.24 13.17 8.22
C CYS A 84 -8.16 11.77 8.85
N PHE A 85 -7.04 11.44 9.48
CA PHE A 85 -6.82 10.15 10.11
C PHE A 85 -7.13 10.11 11.61
N GLY A 86 -7.67 11.20 12.17
CA GLY A 86 -8.11 11.28 13.56
C GLY A 86 -6.96 11.10 14.56
N THR A 87 -5.81 11.76 14.34
CA THR A 87 -4.60 11.64 15.14
C THR A 87 -4.19 12.97 15.79
N GLU A 88 -3.31 12.88 16.79
CA GLU A 88 -2.79 14.07 17.48
C GLU A 88 -1.79 14.85 16.63
N ASP A 89 -1.02 14.16 15.78
CA ASP A 89 0.04 14.76 14.97
C ASP A 89 0.34 13.91 13.72
N ALA A 90 1.04 14.53 12.77
CA ALA A 90 1.52 13.90 11.54
C ALA A 90 2.90 14.41 11.16
N LEU A 91 3.66 13.57 10.44
CA LEU A 91 4.89 13.89 9.75
C LEU A 91 4.72 13.45 8.29
N VAL A 92 4.62 14.41 7.37
CA VAL A 92 4.37 14.17 5.94
C VAL A 92 5.45 14.86 5.14
N ARG A 93 6.40 14.09 4.61
CA ARG A 93 7.67 14.66 4.14
C ARG A 93 8.17 14.07 2.82
N PRO A 94 8.64 14.92 1.90
CA PRO A 94 9.37 14.47 0.72
C PRO A 94 10.75 13.86 1.06
N GLN A 95 11.33 14.20 2.22
CA GLN A 95 12.59 13.63 2.71
C GLN A 95 12.47 12.15 3.10
N ILE A 96 11.25 11.64 3.27
CA ILE A 96 11.01 10.20 3.44
C ILE A 96 11.03 9.56 2.05
N ALA A 97 12.11 8.87 1.70
CA ALA A 97 12.36 8.39 0.35
C ALA A 97 11.36 7.33 -0.15
N CYS A 98 10.80 6.53 0.77
CA CYS A 98 9.87 5.43 0.43
C CYS A 98 9.15 4.91 1.69
N GLY A 99 8.21 3.96 1.53
CA GLY A 99 7.51 3.34 2.65
C GLY A 99 8.44 2.64 3.65
N THR A 100 9.44 1.92 3.16
CA THR A 100 10.46 1.29 4.03
C THR A 100 11.20 2.34 4.87
N HIS A 101 11.53 3.50 4.30
CA HIS A 101 12.17 4.60 5.05
C HIS A 101 11.21 5.19 6.08
N ALA A 102 9.92 5.34 5.78
CA ALA A 102 8.93 5.78 6.76
C ALA A 102 8.85 4.83 7.96
N LEU A 103 8.76 3.53 7.70
CA LEU A 103 8.75 2.49 8.73
C LEU A 103 10.05 2.47 9.54
N ALA A 104 11.20 2.50 8.89
CA ALA A 104 12.51 2.56 9.54
C ALA A 104 12.64 3.78 10.46
N THR A 105 12.14 4.94 10.01
CA THR A 105 12.13 6.19 10.77
C THR A 105 11.22 6.08 12.01
N ALA A 106 10.02 5.55 11.86
CA ALA A 106 9.08 5.36 12.97
C ALA A 106 9.62 4.37 14.01
N LEU A 107 10.20 3.25 13.57
CA LEU A 107 10.81 2.24 14.43
C LEU A 107 12.02 2.81 15.17
N SER A 108 13.00 3.35 14.44
CA SER A 108 14.26 3.87 15.03
C SER A 108 14.04 5.11 15.91
N GLY A 109 13.00 5.90 15.63
CA GLY A 109 12.61 7.04 16.45
C GLY A 109 12.07 6.62 17.82
N ASN A 110 11.39 5.48 17.90
CA ASN A 110 10.64 5.06 19.08
C ASN A 110 11.20 3.84 19.82
N LEU A 111 12.23 3.19 19.29
CA LEU A 111 12.94 2.09 19.94
C LEU A 111 14.32 2.53 20.42
N ARG A 112 14.78 1.92 21.52
CA ARG A 112 16.08 2.20 22.15
C ARG A 112 16.83 0.89 22.38
N PRO A 113 18.16 0.90 22.59
CA PRO A 113 18.92 -0.28 22.97
C PRO A 113 18.30 -0.99 24.18
N GLY A 114 18.09 -2.30 24.06
CA GLY A 114 17.44 -3.14 25.06
C GLY A 114 15.94 -3.31 24.91
N ASP A 115 15.28 -2.53 24.05
CA ASP A 115 13.87 -2.70 23.70
C ASP A 115 13.65 -3.94 22.81
N GLU A 116 12.43 -4.45 22.82
CA GLU A 116 11.98 -5.53 21.94
C GLU A 116 10.85 -5.03 21.02
N LEU A 117 10.97 -5.37 19.73
CA LEU A 117 9.94 -5.23 18.71
C LEU A 117 9.24 -6.58 18.51
N LEU A 118 7.92 -6.62 18.64
CA LEU A 118 7.09 -7.81 18.39
C LEU A 118 6.27 -7.65 17.11
N SER A 119 6.30 -8.65 16.23
CA SER A 119 5.33 -8.78 15.12
C SER A 119 4.32 -9.90 15.47
N PRO A 120 3.04 -9.58 15.68
CA PRO A 120 2.03 -10.56 16.06
C PRO A 120 1.25 -11.14 14.88
N VAL A 121 1.67 -10.82 13.66
CA VAL A 121 0.99 -11.18 12.40
C VAL A 121 1.93 -11.84 11.40
N GLY A 122 2.99 -12.45 11.92
CA GLY A 122 4.00 -13.11 11.12
C GLY A 122 5.14 -12.17 10.69
N LYS A 123 5.90 -12.63 9.71
CA LYS A 123 7.06 -11.94 9.17
C LYS A 123 6.66 -10.62 8.51
N PRO A 124 7.38 -9.51 8.76
CA PRO A 124 7.15 -8.25 8.07
C PRO A 124 7.58 -8.31 6.60
N TYR A 125 7.26 -7.27 5.84
CA TYR A 125 7.65 -7.14 4.44
C TYR A 125 9.17 -7.27 4.23
N ASP A 126 9.58 -7.88 3.12
CA ASP A 126 10.96 -8.31 2.88
C ASP A 126 12.01 -7.21 3.06
N THR A 127 11.72 -5.97 2.64
CA THR A 127 12.66 -4.85 2.81
C THR A 127 12.84 -4.44 4.27
N LEU A 128 11.85 -4.70 5.12
CA LEU A 128 11.91 -4.37 6.55
C LEU A 128 12.73 -5.38 7.35
N GLU A 129 12.95 -6.59 6.84
CA GLU A 129 13.77 -7.60 7.50
C GLU A 129 15.20 -7.11 7.76
N LYS A 130 15.80 -6.42 6.79
CA LYS A 130 17.15 -5.85 6.94
C LYS A 130 17.15 -4.62 7.86
N VAL A 131 16.09 -3.82 7.85
CA VAL A 131 15.93 -2.69 8.78
C VAL A 131 15.89 -3.18 10.23
N ILE A 132 15.13 -4.24 10.49
CA ILE A 132 15.00 -4.84 11.82
C ILE A 132 16.27 -5.61 12.21
N GLY A 133 16.89 -6.29 11.25
CA GLY A 133 18.03 -7.18 11.47
C GLY A 133 17.62 -8.64 11.59
N ILE A 134 16.43 -9.04 11.10
CA ILE A 134 16.01 -10.44 10.91
C ILE A 134 16.98 -11.11 9.93
N ARG A 135 17.28 -10.42 8.83
CA ARG A 135 18.44 -10.70 7.98
C ARG A 135 19.55 -9.72 8.37
N PRO A 136 20.78 -10.19 8.63
CA PRO A 136 21.89 -9.32 9.02
C PRO A 136 22.10 -8.17 8.03
N SER A 137 22.21 -6.95 8.55
CA SER A 137 22.50 -5.76 7.77
C SER A 137 23.16 -4.70 8.65
N VAL A 138 24.17 -4.04 8.10
CA VAL A 138 24.81 -2.89 8.76
C VAL A 138 23.78 -1.78 8.96
N GLY A 139 23.75 -1.18 10.14
CA GLY A 139 22.81 -0.13 10.52
C GLY A 139 21.41 -0.63 10.89
N SER A 140 21.21 -1.94 11.02
CA SER A 140 19.94 -2.53 11.45
C SER A 140 19.64 -2.21 12.93
N LEU A 141 18.35 -2.30 13.31
CA LEU A 141 17.95 -2.14 14.72
C LEU A 141 18.63 -3.15 15.65
N ALA A 142 18.90 -4.36 15.15
CA ALA A 142 19.62 -5.39 15.90
C ALA A 142 21.04 -4.95 16.27
N GLU A 143 21.78 -4.28 15.39
CA GLU A 143 23.10 -3.73 15.72
C GLU A 143 23.05 -2.64 16.79
N TYR A 144 21.92 -1.94 16.89
CA TYR A 144 21.68 -0.96 17.96
C TYR A 144 21.06 -1.57 19.22
N GLY A 145 21.07 -2.91 19.34
CA GLY A 145 20.65 -3.62 20.55
C GLY A 145 19.13 -3.74 20.73
N VAL A 146 18.35 -3.56 19.68
CA VAL A 146 16.90 -3.87 19.66
C VAL A 146 16.72 -5.35 19.29
N THR A 147 15.91 -6.06 20.07
CA THR A 147 15.58 -7.47 19.77
C THR A 147 14.28 -7.58 19.01
N TYR A 148 14.16 -8.63 18.21
CA TYR A 148 12.94 -8.92 17.44
C TYR A 148 12.33 -10.25 17.86
N ARG A 149 10.99 -10.27 17.91
CA ARG A 149 10.19 -11.47 18.14
C ARG A 149 9.00 -11.49 17.19
N GLN A 150 8.57 -12.68 16.79
CA GLN A 150 7.47 -12.90 15.87
C GLN A 150 6.52 -13.95 16.43
N VAL A 151 5.23 -13.76 16.18
CA VAL A 151 4.18 -14.77 16.33
C VAL A 151 3.45 -14.83 14.99
N ASP A 152 3.40 -16.01 14.41
CA ASP A 152 2.74 -16.23 13.12
C ASP A 152 1.22 -16.33 13.31
N LEU A 153 0.48 -16.05 12.23
CA LEU A 153 -0.94 -16.37 12.19
C LEU A 153 -1.13 -17.88 12.20
N LYS A 154 -2.25 -18.35 12.72
CA LYS A 154 -2.64 -19.75 12.59
C LYS A 154 -2.92 -20.13 11.14
N GLU A 155 -3.00 -21.41 10.83
CA GLU A 155 -3.26 -21.94 9.48
C GLU A 155 -4.54 -21.37 8.84
N ASP A 156 -5.55 -21.09 9.65
CA ASP A 156 -6.82 -20.49 9.23
C ASP A 156 -6.75 -18.96 9.06
N GLY A 157 -5.57 -18.36 9.24
CA GLY A 157 -5.34 -16.91 9.19
C GLY A 157 -5.82 -16.15 10.42
N SER A 158 -6.25 -16.81 11.50
CA SER A 158 -6.60 -16.18 12.77
C SER A 158 -5.35 -15.83 13.59
N PHE A 159 -5.52 -14.89 14.55
CA PHE A 159 -4.45 -14.54 15.46
C PHE A 159 -4.16 -15.65 16.48
N ASP A 160 -2.91 -15.94 16.74
CA ASP A 160 -2.50 -16.80 17.85
C ASP A 160 -2.43 -15.97 19.15
N TYR A 161 -3.57 -15.73 19.78
CA TYR A 161 -3.67 -14.94 21.00
C TYR A 161 -2.84 -15.49 22.16
N GLU A 162 -2.74 -16.82 22.31
CA GLU A 162 -1.89 -17.42 23.34
C GLU A 162 -0.40 -17.23 23.03
N GLY A 163 0.02 -17.43 21.80
CA GLY A 163 1.39 -17.14 21.38
C GLY A 163 1.76 -15.68 21.58
N ILE A 164 0.87 -14.74 21.24
CA ILE A 164 1.06 -13.29 21.46
C ILE A 164 1.19 -12.97 22.96
N LYS A 165 0.31 -13.52 23.79
CA LYS A 165 0.34 -13.32 25.23
C LYS A 165 1.67 -13.79 25.83
N ASN A 166 2.14 -14.97 25.42
CA ASN A 166 3.40 -15.55 25.88
C ASN A 166 4.64 -14.82 25.34
N ALA A 167 4.52 -14.17 24.18
CA ALA A 167 5.61 -13.39 23.59
C ALA A 167 5.80 -12.03 24.26
N ILE A 168 4.72 -11.38 24.70
CA ILE A 168 4.78 -10.06 25.35
C ILE A 168 5.50 -10.16 26.69
N ASN A 169 6.51 -9.31 26.90
CA ASN A 169 7.31 -9.27 28.10
C ASN A 169 7.69 -7.82 28.49
N LYS A 170 8.49 -7.65 29.54
CA LYS A 170 8.88 -6.32 30.04
C LYS A 170 9.66 -5.50 29.02
N LYS A 171 10.41 -6.13 28.11
CA LYS A 171 11.20 -5.46 27.06
C LYS A 171 10.36 -5.12 25.82
N THR A 172 9.20 -5.74 25.62
CA THR A 172 8.34 -5.48 24.47
C THR A 172 7.89 -4.03 24.51
N LYS A 173 8.55 -3.20 23.73
CA LYS A 173 8.31 -1.74 23.67
C LYS A 173 7.33 -1.37 22.58
N MET A 174 7.41 -2.06 21.44
CA MET A 174 6.58 -1.79 20.28
C MET A 174 6.07 -3.09 19.65
N VAL A 175 4.86 -3.03 19.15
CA VAL A 175 4.25 -4.05 18.31
C VAL A 175 4.06 -3.46 16.91
N THR A 176 4.52 -4.17 15.88
CA THR A 176 4.33 -3.79 14.47
C THR A 176 3.33 -4.70 13.78
N ILE A 177 2.27 -4.13 13.23
CA ILE A 177 1.19 -4.84 12.56
C ILE A 177 1.20 -4.45 11.09
N GLN A 178 1.54 -5.37 10.21
CA GLN A 178 1.44 -5.15 8.77
C GLN A 178 0.03 -5.49 8.30
N ARG A 179 -0.72 -4.50 7.77
CA ARG A 179 -2.10 -4.66 7.31
C ARG A 179 -2.18 -5.48 6.03
N SER A 180 -1.47 -5.06 5.00
CA SER A 180 -1.44 -5.76 3.71
C SER A 180 -0.60 -7.04 3.77
N LYS A 181 -0.93 -8.00 2.90
CA LYS A 181 -0.23 -9.29 2.86
C LYS A 181 1.16 -9.23 2.22
N GLY A 182 1.50 -8.20 1.46
CA GLY A 182 2.71 -8.19 0.64
C GLY A 182 2.74 -9.39 -0.33
N TYR A 183 3.84 -10.12 -0.41
CA TYR A 183 3.97 -11.35 -1.22
C TYR A 183 3.57 -12.63 -0.45
N GLN A 184 2.86 -12.50 0.65
CA GLN A 184 2.38 -13.64 1.43
C GLN A 184 1.00 -14.09 0.99
N THR A 185 0.65 -15.33 1.28
CA THR A 185 -0.68 -15.91 0.99
C THR A 185 -1.69 -15.67 2.12
N ARG A 186 -1.27 -15.05 3.23
CA ARG A 186 -2.16 -14.74 4.37
C ARG A 186 -3.26 -13.76 3.98
N PRO A 187 -4.38 -13.73 4.73
CA PRO A 187 -5.40 -12.70 4.51
C PRO A 187 -4.89 -11.30 4.88
N THR A 188 -5.38 -10.29 4.18
CA THR A 188 -5.22 -8.89 4.55
C THR A 188 -6.10 -8.57 5.75
N LEU A 189 -5.62 -7.72 6.67
CA LEU A 189 -6.33 -7.42 7.91
C LEU A 189 -7.31 -6.25 7.72
N SER A 190 -8.57 -6.46 8.11
CA SER A 190 -9.54 -5.36 8.22
C SER A 190 -9.16 -4.45 9.39
N VAL A 191 -9.63 -3.20 9.35
CA VAL A 191 -9.44 -2.26 10.46
C VAL A 191 -10.06 -2.79 11.75
N THR A 192 -11.22 -3.44 11.67
CA THR A 192 -11.86 -4.08 12.83
C THR A 192 -10.96 -5.15 13.45
N ARG A 193 -10.40 -6.07 12.67
CA ARG A 193 -9.49 -7.10 13.18
C ARG A 193 -8.22 -6.49 13.80
N ILE A 194 -7.69 -5.43 13.20
CA ILE A 194 -6.56 -4.69 13.78
C ILE A 194 -6.95 -4.12 15.15
N GLY A 195 -8.14 -3.54 15.28
CA GLY A 195 -8.65 -3.01 16.55
C GLY A 195 -8.79 -4.08 17.63
N GLU A 196 -9.35 -5.25 17.30
CA GLU A 196 -9.44 -6.41 18.20
C GLU A 196 -8.06 -6.85 18.71
N LEU A 197 -7.09 -6.95 17.79
CA LEU A 197 -5.72 -7.31 18.13
C LEU A 197 -5.06 -6.28 19.04
N ILE A 198 -5.20 -4.99 18.71
CA ILE A 198 -4.65 -3.90 19.54
C ILE A 198 -5.28 -3.89 20.94
N ALA A 199 -6.59 -4.04 21.04
CA ALA A 199 -7.29 -4.09 22.33
C ALA A 199 -6.78 -5.27 23.19
N PHE A 200 -6.61 -6.45 22.58
CA PHE A 200 -6.04 -7.62 23.26
C PHE A 200 -4.61 -7.34 23.78
N ILE A 201 -3.74 -6.78 22.94
CA ILE A 201 -2.36 -6.47 23.31
C ILE A 201 -2.30 -5.43 24.42
N LYS A 202 -3.11 -4.36 24.32
CA LYS A 202 -3.17 -3.28 25.31
C LYS A 202 -3.71 -3.76 26.66
N ASN A 203 -4.57 -4.76 26.70
CA ASN A 203 -5.02 -5.39 27.93
C ASN A 203 -3.89 -6.12 28.68
N ILE A 204 -2.89 -6.64 27.95
CA ILE A 204 -1.74 -7.31 28.55
C ILE A 204 -0.66 -6.29 28.94
N LYS A 205 -0.38 -5.32 28.07
CA LYS A 205 0.67 -4.30 28.25
C LYS A 205 0.18 -2.94 27.75
N PRO A 206 -0.46 -2.13 28.61
CA PRO A 206 -1.09 -0.85 28.22
C PRO A 206 -0.14 0.19 27.63
N ASP A 207 1.14 0.15 28.01
CA ASP A 207 2.18 1.11 27.61
C ASP A 207 2.93 0.72 26.32
N VAL A 208 2.63 -0.45 25.72
CA VAL A 208 3.24 -0.88 24.46
C VAL A 208 2.76 0.01 23.31
N ILE A 209 3.66 0.37 22.41
CA ILE A 209 3.33 1.16 21.22
C ILE A 209 2.80 0.22 20.14
N CYS A 210 1.57 0.40 19.69
CA CYS A 210 1.01 -0.33 18.54
C CYS A 210 1.17 0.51 17.27
N MET A 211 2.08 0.09 16.40
CA MET A 211 2.33 0.70 15.09
C MET A 211 1.72 -0.16 13.98
N VAL A 212 1.01 0.45 13.05
CA VAL A 212 0.45 -0.22 11.87
C VAL A 212 1.16 0.27 10.60
N ASP A 213 1.74 -0.66 9.84
CA ASP A 213 2.08 -0.46 8.45
C ASP A 213 0.79 -0.52 7.64
N ASN A 214 0.31 0.65 7.20
CA ASN A 214 -0.97 0.80 6.50
C ASN A 214 -0.81 0.87 4.98
N CYS A 215 0.36 0.63 4.44
CA CYS A 215 0.60 0.62 3.00
C CYS A 215 -0.46 -0.20 2.27
N TYR A 216 -1.09 0.38 1.24
CA TYR A 216 -2.19 -0.18 0.43
C TYR A 216 -3.56 -0.24 1.11
N GLY A 217 -3.67 0.13 2.39
CA GLY A 217 -4.93 0.09 3.14
C GLY A 217 -5.65 1.42 3.23
N GLU A 218 -4.96 2.53 2.98
CA GLU A 218 -5.52 3.86 3.12
C GLU A 218 -6.71 4.06 2.19
N PHE A 219 -7.81 4.59 2.73
CA PHE A 219 -9.08 4.86 2.03
C PHE A 219 -9.81 3.63 1.47
N VAL A 220 -9.38 2.40 1.83
CA VAL A 220 -10.06 1.16 1.43
C VAL A 220 -11.31 0.92 2.28
N GLU A 221 -11.27 1.33 3.55
CA GLU A 221 -12.41 1.33 4.48
C GLU A 221 -12.75 2.76 4.90
N THR A 222 -13.89 2.97 5.55
CA THR A 222 -14.31 4.31 6.02
C THR A 222 -13.53 4.80 7.23
N ILE A 223 -12.90 3.88 7.97
CA ILE A 223 -12.06 4.12 9.14
C ILE A 223 -10.65 3.60 8.91
N GLU A 224 -9.71 4.13 9.68
CA GLU A 224 -8.29 3.76 9.63
C GLU A 224 -7.84 3.12 10.94
N PRO A 225 -6.69 2.42 10.97
CA PRO A 225 -6.16 1.80 12.19
C PRO A 225 -6.02 2.73 13.39
N THR A 226 -5.80 4.00 13.17
CA THR A 226 -5.75 5.04 14.22
C THR A 226 -7.08 5.24 14.94
N ASN A 227 -8.20 5.01 14.25
CA ASN A 227 -9.54 5.11 14.85
C ASN A 227 -9.87 3.93 15.78
N VAL A 228 -9.08 2.86 15.73
CA VAL A 228 -9.29 1.64 16.52
C VAL A 228 -8.13 1.36 17.48
N GLY A 229 -7.31 2.37 17.78
CA GLY A 229 -6.33 2.33 18.86
C GLY A 229 -4.87 2.18 18.44
N ALA A 230 -4.53 2.23 17.16
CA ALA A 230 -3.13 2.32 16.74
C ALA A 230 -2.49 3.61 17.26
N ASP A 231 -1.33 3.48 17.90
CA ASP A 231 -0.56 4.63 18.40
C ASP A 231 0.20 5.35 17.28
N LEU A 232 0.59 4.60 16.25
CA LEU A 232 1.22 5.07 15.02
C LEU A 232 0.64 4.34 13.81
N MET A 233 0.45 5.06 12.72
CA MET A 233 0.14 4.53 11.40
C MET A 233 1.12 5.12 10.40
N VAL A 234 1.69 4.27 9.55
CA VAL A 234 2.81 4.62 8.68
C VAL A 234 2.56 4.14 7.26
N GLY A 235 2.96 4.94 6.27
CA GLY A 235 2.84 4.55 4.88
C GLY A 235 3.63 5.42 3.90
N SER A 236 3.41 5.19 2.63
CA SER A 236 4.12 5.81 1.51
C SER A 236 3.21 6.75 0.73
N LEU A 237 3.74 7.89 0.28
CA LEU A 237 2.99 8.82 -0.57
C LEU A 237 2.98 8.38 -2.06
N ILE A 238 3.87 7.50 -2.49
CA ILE A 238 3.80 6.90 -3.84
C ILE A 238 2.82 5.71 -3.92
N LYS A 239 1.97 5.57 -2.90
CA LYS A 239 0.86 4.60 -2.81
C LYS A 239 -0.48 5.36 -2.71
N ASN A 240 -1.49 4.73 -2.08
CA ASN A 240 -2.84 5.29 -2.01
C ASN A 240 -2.89 6.78 -1.65
N PRO A 241 -2.24 7.29 -0.57
CA PRO A 241 -2.43 8.67 -0.13
C PRO A 241 -1.92 9.72 -1.10
N GLY A 242 -0.98 9.38 -1.97
CA GLY A 242 -0.45 10.32 -2.94
C GLY A 242 -1.26 10.43 -4.23
N GLY A 243 -2.30 9.59 -4.42
CA GLY A 243 -3.23 9.67 -5.54
C GLY A 243 -2.56 9.66 -6.93
N GLY A 244 -1.36 9.08 -7.05
CA GLY A 244 -0.56 9.07 -8.27
C GLY A 244 0.13 10.39 -8.62
N LEU A 245 0.01 11.43 -7.78
CA LEU A 245 0.63 12.74 -8.02
C LEU A 245 1.84 13.04 -7.12
N ALA A 246 1.94 12.40 -5.96
CA ALA A 246 3.07 12.60 -5.07
C ALA A 246 4.35 12.03 -5.70
N PRO A 247 5.39 12.85 -5.96
CA PRO A 247 6.59 12.38 -6.67
C PRO A 247 7.53 11.55 -5.78
N ALA A 248 7.35 11.58 -4.48
CA ALA A 248 8.12 10.88 -3.46
C ALA A 248 7.41 11.00 -2.11
N GLY A 249 8.03 10.54 -1.05
CA GLY A 249 7.59 10.86 0.29
C GLY A 249 6.93 9.70 1.04
N GLY A 250 6.70 9.97 2.30
CA GLY A 250 5.98 9.08 3.22
C GLY A 250 5.29 9.88 4.31
N TYR A 251 4.45 9.17 5.07
CA TYR A 251 3.76 9.75 6.21
C TYR A 251 3.91 8.87 7.46
N ILE A 252 3.91 9.53 8.61
CA ILE A 252 3.83 8.92 9.94
C ILE A 252 2.80 9.74 10.71
N VAL A 253 1.69 9.13 11.12
CA VAL A 253 0.63 9.80 11.87
C VAL A 253 0.33 9.04 13.16
N GLY A 254 -0.12 9.72 14.20
CA GLY A 254 -0.45 9.08 15.47
C GLY A 254 -0.35 10.00 16.67
N LYS A 255 0.06 9.43 17.80
CA LYS A 255 0.28 10.21 19.03
C LYS A 255 1.46 11.15 18.87
N LYS A 256 1.27 12.40 19.28
CA LYS A 256 2.24 13.50 19.11
C LYS A 256 3.64 13.10 19.54
N LYS A 257 3.79 12.54 20.73
CA LYS A 257 5.09 12.09 21.27
C LYS A 257 5.85 11.16 20.33
N TYR A 258 5.16 10.24 19.68
CA TYR A 258 5.80 9.23 18.81
C TYR A 258 6.09 9.78 17.41
N VAL A 259 5.27 10.70 16.94
CA VAL A 259 5.50 11.44 15.69
C VAL A 259 6.71 12.38 15.85
N GLU A 260 6.82 13.09 16.97
CA GLU A 260 8.00 13.93 17.29
C GLU A 260 9.29 13.12 17.35
N ASN A 261 9.28 11.96 18.01
CA ASN A 261 10.43 11.05 18.04
C ASN A 261 10.86 10.62 16.62
N ALA A 262 9.90 10.33 15.75
CA ALA A 262 10.18 10.01 14.35
C ALA A 262 10.76 11.22 13.60
N ALA A 263 10.27 12.43 13.84
CA ALA A 263 10.82 13.65 13.26
C ALA A 263 12.27 13.92 13.69
N TYR A 264 12.59 13.71 14.97
CA TYR A 264 13.98 13.79 15.44
C TYR A 264 14.88 12.75 14.79
N ARG A 265 14.35 11.58 14.46
CA ARG A 265 15.12 10.54 13.76
C ARG A 265 15.30 10.85 12.28
N LEU A 266 14.25 11.38 11.63
CA LEU A 266 14.28 11.71 10.20
C LEU A 266 15.26 12.85 9.92
N LEU A 267 15.21 13.88 10.73
CA LEU A 267 15.93 15.14 10.50
C LEU A 267 17.11 15.24 11.46
N SER A 268 16.89 15.72 12.68
CA SER A 268 17.92 15.80 13.70
C SER A 268 17.31 16.01 15.09
N PRO A 269 17.88 15.40 16.14
CA PRO A 269 17.52 15.77 17.51
C PRO A 269 17.68 17.28 17.73
N GLY A 270 16.68 17.89 18.36
CA GLY A 270 16.62 19.31 18.65
C GLY A 270 16.06 20.18 17.54
N LEU A 271 16.07 19.74 16.26
CA LEU A 271 15.43 20.43 15.14
C LEU A 271 14.04 19.85 14.81
N GLY A 272 13.97 18.54 14.67
CA GLY A 272 12.70 17.83 14.44
C GLY A 272 11.87 18.43 13.29
N LYS A 273 10.59 18.71 13.57
CA LYS A 273 9.62 19.19 12.58
C LYS A 273 9.89 20.61 12.05
N GLU A 274 10.73 21.41 12.73
CA GLU A 274 10.98 22.82 12.38
C GLU A 274 11.69 22.99 11.03
N VAL A 275 12.40 21.98 10.55
CA VAL A 275 13.17 22.01 9.30
C VAL A 275 12.68 20.98 8.30
N GLY A 276 13.18 21.08 7.07
CA GLY A 276 12.83 20.19 5.97
C GLY A 276 12.03 20.92 4.89
N ALA A 277 12.75 21.52 3.95
CA ALA A 277 12.15 22.23 2.83
C ALA A 277 11.34 21.28 1.92
N THR A 278 10.20 21.74 1.42
CA THR A 278 9.31 20.94 0.56
C THR A 278 9.64 21.04 -0.92
N LEU A 279 10.54 21.95 -1.31
CA LEU A 279 11.10 22.04 -2.67
C LEU A 279 10.04 22.14 -3.78
N GLY A 280 8.89 22.76 -3.49
CA GLY A 280 7.81 22.97 -4.46
C GLY A 280 6.89 21.79 -4.71
N VAL A 281 6.97 20.69 -3.93
CA VAL A 281 6.10 19.51 -4.13
C VAL A 281 4.75 19.59 -3.41
N ASN A 282 4.51 20.62 -2.60
CA ASN A 282 3.27 20.76 -1.82
C ASN A 282 2.01 20.66 -2.68
N GLY A 283 1.96 21.33 -3.83
CA GLY A 283 0.81 21.29 -4.73
C GLY A 283 0.46 19.85 -5.13
N SER A 284 1.46 19.04 -5.48
CA SER A 284 1.27 17.63 -5.82
C SER A 284 0.81 16.79 -4.62
N PHE A 285 1.31 17.07 -3.42
CA PHE A 285 0.89 16.36 -2.20
C PHE A 285 -0.56 16.68 -1.84
N TYR A 286 -0.97 17.94 -1.86
CA TYR A 286 -2.35 18.34 -1.60
C TYR A 286 -3.32 17.78 -2.63
N GLN A 287 -3.01 17.95 -3.91
CA GLN A 287 -3.88 17.47 -4.98
C GLN A 287 -3.92 15.94 -5.01
N GLY A 288 -2.79 15.28 -4.78
CA GLY A 288 -2.71 13.83 -4.68
C GLY A 288 -3.55 13.29 -3.54
N PHE A 289 -3.47 13.88 -2.35
CA PHE A 289 -4.27 13.48 -1.21
C PHE A 289 -5.77 13.74 -1.43
N PHE A 290 -6.12 14.84 -2.10
CA PHE A 290 -7.50 15.12 -2.51
C PHE A 290 -8.04 14.04 -3.45
N LEU A 291 -7.27 13.57 -4.41
CA LEU A 291 -7.67 12.54 -5.38
C LEU A 291 -7.60 11.12 -4.82
N ALA A 292 -6.86 10.90 -3.74
CA ALA A 292 -6.55 9.58 -3.20
C ALA A 292 -7.78 8.66 -2.99
N PRO A 293 -8.93 9.12 -2.45
CA PRO A 293 -10.10 8.25 -2.30
C PRO A 293 -10.62 7.70 -3.64
N THR A 294 -10.73 8.55 -4.66
CA THR A 294 -11.21 8.16 -5.99
C THR A 294 -10.22 7.24 -6.70
N VAL A 295 -8.92 7.54 -6.61
CA VAL A 295 -7.87 6.69 -7.20
C VAL A 295 -7.81 5.33 -6.51
N THR A 296 -7.94 5.28 -5.17
CA THR A 296 -8.02 4.02 -4.42
C THR A 296 -9.24 3.19 -4.84
N ALA A 297 -10.39 3.83 -5.05
CA ALA A 297 -11.59 3.15 -5.55
C ALA A 297 -11.38 2.56 -6.95
N ALA A 298 -10.70 3.29 -7.84
CA ALA A 298 -10.36 2.77 -9.17
C ALA A 298 -9.45 1.53 -9.08
N ALA A 299 -8.43 1.57 -8.24
CA ALA A 299 -7.54 0.44 -7.96
C ALA A 299 -8.29 -0.77 -7.37
N LEU A 300 -9.19 -0.54 -6.40
CA LEU A 300 -10.05 -1.58 -5.83
C LEU A 300 -10.97 -2.24 -6.87
N LYS A 301 -11.59 -1.44 -7.74
CA LYS A 301 -12.40 -1.98 -8.85
C LYS A 301 -11.54 -2.85 -9.78
N GLY A 302 -10.31 -2.41 -10.07
CA GLY A 302 -9.34 -3.19 -10.83
C GLY A 302 -9.02 -4.54 -10.16
N ALA A 303 -8.74 -4.54 -8.86
CA ALA A 303 -8.45 -5.75 -8.10
C ALA A 303 -9.65 -6.71 -8.03
N VAL A 304 -10.86 -6.19 -7.81
CA VAL A 304 -12.10 -6.98 -7.83
C VAL A 304 -12.37 -7.57 -9.21
N PHE A 305 -12.17 -6.78 -10.27
CA PHE A 305 -12.33 -7.24 -11.65
C PHE A 305 -11.33 -8.34 -11.99
N ALA A 306 -10.05 -8.15 -11.64
CA ALA A 306 -9.01 -9.15 -11.84
C ALA A 306 -9.36 -10.48 -11.14
N ALA A 307 -9.80 -10.44 -9.88
CA ALA A 307 -10.23 -11.64 -9.16
C ALA A 307 -11.33 -12.39 -9.93
N ASN A 308 -12.38 -11.69 -10.36
CA ASN A 308 -13.51 -12.32 -11.05
C ASN A 308 -13.14 -12.84 -12.44
N VAL A 309 -12.27 -12.15 -13.17
CA VAL A 309 -11.74 -12.61 -14.46
C VAL A 309 -11.00 -13.94 -14.30
N TYR A 310 -10.00 -13.97 -13.41
CA TYR A 310 -9.12 -15.13 -13.28
C TYR A 310 -9.76 -16.30 -12.53
N GLU A 311 -10.60 -16.03 -11.53
CA GLU A 311 -11.38 -17.07 -10.85
C GLU A 311 -12.34 -17.79 -11.82
N LYS A 312 -13.01 -17.04 -12.70
CA LYS A 312 -13.91 -17.61 -13.72
C LYS A 312 -13.17 -18.47 -14.76
N LEU A 313 -11.87 -18.25 -14.93
CA LEU A 313 -10.98 -19.05 -15.77
C LEU A 313 -10.34 -20.24 -15.02
N GLY A 314 -10.69 -20.44 -13.74
CA GLY A 314 -10.23 -21.56 -12.93
C GLY A 314 -8.89 -21.36 -12.22
N PHE A 315 -8.35 -20.13 -12.20
CA PHE A 315 -7.14 -19.82 -11.45
C PHE A 315 -7.47 -19.58 -9.98
N ALA A 316 -6.55 -19.98 -9.09
CA ALA A 316 -6.64 -19.63 -7.68
C ALA A 316 -6.31 -18.13 -7.48
N VAL A 317 -7.18 -17.41 -6.79
CA VAL A 317 -7.06 -15.97 -6.54
C VAL A 317 -7.23 -15.66 -5.05
N VAL A 318 -6.50 -14.66 -4.55
CA VAL A 318 -6.59 -14.23 -3.14
C VAL A 318 -6.51 -12.69 -3.07
N PRO A 319 -7.54 -12.04 -2.52
CA PRO A 319 -8.87 -12.52 -2.13
C PRO A 319 -9.66 -13.04 -3.34
N ASN A 320 -10.67 -13.87 -3.08
CA ASN A 320 -11.56 -14.34 -4.14
C ASN A 320 -12.49 -13.23 -4.66
N GLY A 321 -13.25 -13.53 -5.72
CA GLY A 321 -14.12 -12.57 -6.38
C GLY A 321 -15.21 -11.96 -5.46
N THR A 322 -15.58 -12.59 -4.34
CA THR A 322 -16.65 -12.17 -3.44
C THR A 322 -16.17 -11.63 -2.09
N GLU A 323 -14.94 -11.92 -1.69
CA GLU A 323 -14.39 -11.47 -0.40
C GLU A 323 -14.28 -9.95 -0.28
N SER A 324 -14.43 -9.46 0.96
CA SER A 324 -14.16 -8.07 1.31
C SER A 324 -12.69 -7.71 1.07
N ARG A 325 -12.46 -6.46 0.71
CA ARG A 325 -11.12 -5.93 0.44
C ARG A 325 -10.65 -5.05 1.59
N HIS A 326 -9.40 -5.21 1.97
CA HIS A 326 -8.74 -4.42 3.01
C HIS A 326 -7.41 -3.83 2.54
N ASP A 327 -7.04 -4.11 1.29
CA ASP A 327 -5.98 -3.48 0.49
C ASP A 327 -6.35 -3.50 -1.00
N ILE A 328 -5.50 -2.95 -1.86
CA ILE A 328 -5.69 -2.89 -3.32
C ILE A 328 -4.99 -4.04 -4.07
N ILE A 329 -4.42 -5.02 -3.37
CA ILE A 329 -3.62 -6.09 -3.99
C ILE A 329 -4.51 -7.27 -4.38
N GLN A 330 -4.30 -7.79 -5.58
CA GLN A 330 -4.88 -9.04 -6.06
C GLN A 330 -3.77 -10.03 -6.40
N ALA A 331 -3.73 -11.16 -5.69
CA ALA A 331 -2.89 -12.28 -6.07
C ALA A 331 -3.63 -13.22 -7.03
N VAL A 332 -2.94 -13.67 -8.08
CA VAL A 332 -3.42 -14.70 -9.02
C VAL A 332 -2.33 -15.76 -9.15
N THR A 333 -2.67 -17.02 -8.89
CA THR A 333 -1.73 -18.14 -8.96
C THR A 333 -1.85 -18.87 -10.29
N PHE A 334 -0.79 -18.88 -11.08
CA PHE A 334 -0.75 -19.55 -12.38
C PHE A 334 -0.20 -20.97 -12.33
N GLY A 335 0.54 -21.33 -11.27
CA GLY A 335 1.19 -22.64 -11.12
C GLY A 335 2.37 -22.87 -12.06
N LYS A 336 2.68 -21.93 -12.95
CA LYS A 336 3.76 -21.99 -13.95
C LYS A 336 4.39 -20.62 -14.15
N PRO A 337 5.72 -20.54 -14.38
CA PRO A 337 6.41 -19.27 -14.60
C PRO A 337 5.91 -18.52 -15.84
N GLU A 338 5.54 -19.25 -16.92
CA GLU A 338 5.08 -18.65 -18.16
C GLU A 338 3.82 -17.80 -17.97
N GLY A 339 2.90 -18.21 -17.07
CA GLY A 339 1.70 -17.45 -16.74
C GLY A 339 2.02 -16.15 -16.01
N VAL A 340 2.99 -16.18 -15.10
CA VAL A 340 3.48 -14.99 -14.39
C VAL A 340 4.09 -14.00 -15.39
N ILE A 341 4.92 -14.51 -16.30
CA ILE A 341 5.60 -13.70 -17.33
C ILE A 341 4.56 -13.07 -18.27
N ALA A 342 3.64 -13.87 -18.84
CA ALA A 342 2.62 -13.40 -19.78
C ALA A 342 1.70 -12.34 -19.12
N PHE A 343 1.31 -12.55 -17.86
CA PHE A 343 0.52 -11.58 -17.11
C PHE A 343 1.25 -10.24 -16.98
N CYS A 344 2.49 -10.25 -16.49
CA CYS A 344 3.28 -9.03 -16.31
C CYS A 344 3.57 -8.31 -17.63
N GLN A 345 3.87 -9.06 -18.69
CA GLN A 345 4.05 -8.49 -20.03
C GLN A 345 2.76 -7.84 -20.55
N GLY A 346 1.58 -8.40 -20.24
CA GLY A 346 0.29 -7.79 -20.56
C GLY A 346 0.04 -6.48 -19.80
N ILE A 347 0.33 -6.46 -18.49
CA ILE A 347 0.23 -5.22 -17.70
C ILE A 347 1.18 -4.14 -18.22
N GLN A 348 2.43 -4.50 -18.56
CA GLN A 348 3.39 -3.55 -19.14
C GLN A 348 2.92 -3.02 -20.50
N ALA A 349 2.39 -3.87 -21.37
CA ALA A 349 1.88 -3.47 -22.66
C ALA A 349 0.66 -2.54 -22.57
N ALA A 350 -0.06 -2.57 -21.45
CA ALA A 350 -1.19 -1.67 -21.19
C ALA A 350 -0.78 -0.34 -20.53
N ALA A 351 0.48 -0.18 -20.12
CA ALA A 351 0.94 1.01 -19.43
C ALA A 351 0.99 2.23 -20.40
N PRO A 352 0.78 3.46 -19.89
CA PRO A 352 0.92 4.66 -20.70
C PRO A 352 2.37 5.04 -20.96
N VAL A 353 3.29 4.56 -20.11
CA VAL A 353 4.73 4.81 -20.16
C VAL A 353 5.44 3.49 -20.40
N ASP A 354 6.43 3.47 -21.28
CA ASP A 354 7.24 2.29 -21.60
C ASP A 354 6.44 1.03 -22.03
N SER A 355 5.27 1.21 -22.65
CA SER A 355 4.43 0.11 -23.13
C SER A 355 5.11 -0.77 -24.19
N PHE A 356 6.12 -0.26 -24.87
CA PHE A 356 6.91 -0.96 -25.87
C PHE A 356 7.99 -1.87 -25.28
N VAL A 357 8.24 -1.78 -23.97
CA VAL A 357 9.20 -2.62 -23.27
C VAL A 357 8.55 -3.94 -22.90
N SER A 358 9.26 -5.04 -23.07
CA SER A 358 8.84 -6.36 -22.59
C SER A 358 9.63 -6.72 -21.33
N PRO A 359 8.99 -6.77 -20.16
CA PRO A 359 9.69 -7.13 -18.93
C PRO A 359 10.07 -8.60 -18.95
N GLU A 360 11.22 -8.91 -18.33
CA GLU A 360 11.73 -10.27 -18.12
C GLU A 360 12.12 -10.45 -16.65
N PRO A 361 12.10 -11.69 -16.15
CA PRO A 361 12.60 -11.98 -14.80
C PRO A 361 14.07 -11.64 -14.64
N TRP A 362 14.44 -10.99 -13.53
CA TRP A 362 15.82 -10.68 -13.20
C TRP A 362 16.08 -10.69 -11.69
N ASP A 363 17.35 -10.82 -11.31
CA ASP A 363 17.77 -10.84 -9.92
C ASP A 363 17.73 -9.42 -9.33
N MET A 364 16.80 -9.20 -8.42
CA MET A 364 16.63 -7.91 -7.75
C MET A 364 17.29 -7.87 -6.37
N PRO A 365 17.95 -6.77 -6.00
CA PRO A 365 18.49 -6.61 -4.67
C PRO A 365 17.41 -6.74 -3.59
N GLY A 366 17.61 -7.66 -2.64
CA GLY A 366 16.69 -7.86 -1.52
C GLY A 366 15.71 -9.02 -1.67
N TYR A 367 15.65 -9.67 -2.84
CA TYR A 367 14.79 -10.82 -3.10
C TYR A 367 15.60 -12.12 -3.19
N ASP A 368 14.96 -13.25 -2.85
CA ASP A 368 15.60 -14.58 -2.83
C ASP A 368 15.42 -15.37 -4.14
N SER A 369 14.69 -14.83 -5.10
CA SER A 369 14.43 -15.41 -6.42
C SER A 369 14.30 -14.31 -7.45
N PRO A 370 14.52 -14.61 -8.75
CA PRO A 370 14.22 -13.65 -9.81
C PRO A 370 12.79 -13.15 -9.70
N VAL A 371 12.58 -11.86 -9.99
CA VAL A 371 11.26 -11.22 -9.99
C VAL A 371 11.05 -10.57 -11.34
N ILE A 372 9.84 -10.70 -11.89
CA ILE A 372 9.40 -9.89 -13.02
C ILE A 372 8.51 -8.76 -12.49
N MET A 373 8.77 -7.54 -12.94
CA MET A 373 7.97 -6.36 -12.58
C MET A 373 7.45 -5.67 -13.84
N ALA A 374 6.15 -5.36 -13.83
CA ALA A 374 5.50 -4.54 -14.82
C ALA A 374 5.09 -3.22 -14.16
N ALA A 375 5.66 -2.12 -14.61
CA ALA A 375 5.47 -0.80 -14.00
C ALA A 375 5.79 0.32 -15.02
N GLY A 376 4.86 0.61 -15.89
CA GLY A 376 4.91 1.79 -16.75
C GLY A 376 4.20 2.97 -16.10
N ALA A 377 4.80 3.52 -15.03
CA ALA A 377 4.22 4.52 -14.16
C ALA A 377 4.79 5.93 -14.45
N PHE A 378 4.00 6.98 -14.18
CA PHE A 378 4.45 8.38 -14.23
C PHE A 378 5.40 8.70 -13.08
N VAL A 379 5.19 8.07 -11.92
CA VAL A 379 6.07 8.16 -10.76
C VAL A 379 6.73 6.81 -10.56
N GLN A 380 8.06 6.76 -10.68
CA GLN A 380 8.81 5.51 -10.59
C GLN A 380 8.52 4.77 -9.28
N GLY A 381 8.11 3.50 -9.37
CA GLY A 381 7.80 2.66 -8.24
C GLY A 381 6.44 2.95 -7.57
N SER A 382 5.63 3.83 -8.15
CA SER A 382 4.28 4.12 -7.69
C SER A 382 3.37 2.91 -7.91
N SER A 383 2.97 2.26 -6.82
CA SER A 383 2.12 1.07 -6.87
C SER A 383 0.63 1.35 -6.71
N ILE A 384 0.23 2.62 -6.59
CA ILE A 384 -1.17 3.05 -6.85
C ILE A 384 -1.43 3.19 -8.37
N GLU A 385 -0.39 3.36 -9.16
CA GLU A 385 -0.45 3.22 -10.60
C GLU A 385 -0.49 1.75 -11.01
N LEU A 386 -0.96 1.46 -12.22
CA LEU A 386 -1.12 0.10 -12.71
C LEU A 386 0.23 -0.63 -12.70
N SER A 387 0.33 -1.70 -11.92
CA SER A 387 1.54 -2.49 -11.79
C SER A 387 1.26 -3.94 -11.42
N ALA A 388 2.23 -4.80 -11.68
CA ALA A 388 2.20 -6.19 -11.25
C ALA A 388 3.62 -6.68 -10.97
N ASP A 389 3.77 -7.43 -9.90
CA ASP A 389 5.00 -8.09 -9.51
C ASP A 389 4.80 -9.60 -9.44
N GLY A 390 5.78 -10.36 -9.91
CA GLY A 390 5.74 -11.81 -9.86
C GLY A 390 7.09 -12.43 -9.52
N PRO A 391 7.30 -12.97 -8.29
CA PRO A 391 8.46 -13.78 -8.01
C PRO A 391 8.40 -15.10 -8.78
N ILE A 392 9.51 -15.47 -9.44
CA ILE A 392 9.61 -16.69 -10.24
C ILE A 392 9.98 -17.86 -9.33
N LYS A 393 9.04 -18.24 -8.49
CA LYS A 393 9.10 -19.41 -7.58
C LYS A 393 7.72 -19.98 -7.32
N PRO A 394 7.58 -21.26 -7.00
CA PRO A 394 6.29 -21.82 -6.59
C PRO A 394 5.65 -21.02 -5.45
N PRO A 395 4.32 -20.81 -5.49
CA PRO A 395 3.32 -21.37 -6.42
C PRO A 395 3.17 -20.62 -7.77
N TYR A 396 4.09 -19.73 -8.15
CA TYR A 396 4.06 -18.90 -9.35
C TYR A 396 2.81 -18.00 -9.37
N ALA A 397 2.80 -17.07 -8.45
CA ALA A 397 1.73 -16.08 -8.30
C ALA A 397 2.21 -14.70 -8.74
N VAL A 398 1.28 -13.92 -9.32
CA VAL A 398 1.45 -12.48 -9.53
C VAL A 398 0.69 -11.71 -8.47
N TYR A 399 1.17 -10.52 -8.17
CA TYR A 399 0.54 -9.55 -7.29
C TYR A 399 0.23 -8.31 -8.10
N PHE A 400 -1.01 -8.22 -8.55
CA PHE A 400 -1.54 -7.10 -9.32
C PHE A 400 -2.02 -6.01 -8.35
N GLN A 401 -1.79 -4.74 -8.71
CA GLN A 401 -2.19 -3.60 -7.90
C GLN A 401 -2.32 -2.33 -8.73
N GLY A 402 -3.11 -1.38 -8.22
CA GLY A 402 -3.19 -0.05 -8.75
C GLY A 402 -4.05 0.14 -9.97
N GLY A 403 -3.92 1.32 -10.52
CA GLY A 403 -4.69 1.85 -11.63
C GLY A 403 -5.32 3.19 -11.25
N LEU A 404 -4.76 4.30 -11.76
CA LEU A 404 -5.24 5.66 -11.46
C LEU A 404 -6.68 5.89 -11.91
N THR A 405 -7.13 5.14 -12.90
CA THR A 405 -8.52 5.14 -13.38
C THR A 405 -9.02 3.71 -13.54
N TRP A 406 -10.30 3.50 -13.28
CA TRP A 406 -10.95 2.22 -13.52
C TRP A 406 -10.77 1.71 -14.96
N GLN A 407 -10.86 2.61 -15.92
CA GLN A 407 -10.73 2.29 -17.34
C GLN A 407 -9.35 1.73 -17.66
N HIS A 408 -8.29 2.31 -17.09
CA HIS A 408 -6.92 1.83 -17.25
C HIS A 408 -6.70 0.48 -16.54
N ALA A 409 -7.19 0.33 -15.31
CA ALA A 409 -7.12 -0.94 -14.60
C ALA A 409 -7.82 -2.07 -15.37
N LYS A 410 -9.03 -1.82 -15.87
CA LYS A 410 -9.77 -2.75 -16.73
C LYS A 410 -8.96 -3.12 -17.98
N PHE A 411 -8.43 -2.12 -18.70
CA PHE A 411 -7.63 -2.35 -19.90
C PHE A 411 -6.40 -3.22 -19.60
N GLY A 412 -5.69 -2.95 -18.52
CA GLY A 412 -4.53 -3.74 -18.09
C GLY A 412 -4.87 -5.21 -17.84
N ILE A 413 -5.97 -5.47 -17.14
CA ILE A 413 -6.43 -6.85 -16.90
C ILE A 413 -6.86 -7.55 -18.20
N LEU A 414 -7.54 -6.85 -19.12
CA LEU A 414 -7.89 -7.44 -20.41
C LEU A 414 -6.66 -7.70 -21.28
N MET A 415 -5.65 -6.84 -21.22
CA MET A 415 -4.38 -7.04 -21.92
C MET A 415 -3.58 -8.21 -21.34
N SER A 416 -3.55 -8.36 -20.01
CA SER A 416 -2.93 -9.53 -19.39
C SER A 416 -3.64 -10.85 -19.77
N LEU A 417 -4.97 -10.82 -19.85
CA LEU A 417 -5.76 -11.95 -20.33
C LEU A 417 -5.47 -12.25 -21.82
N GLN A 418 -5.39 -11.21 -22.67
CA GLN A 418 -5.05 -11.36 -24.08
C GLN A 418 -3.70 -12.06 -24.26
N LYS A 419 -2.68 -11.65 -23.49
CA LYS A 419 -1.36 -12.31 -23.54
C LYS A 419 -1.41 -13.79 -23.15
N LEU A 420 -2.25 -14.16 -22.19
CA LEU A 420 -2.44 -15.57 -21.81
C LEU A 420 -3.19 -16.36 -22.88
N VAL A 421 -4.15 -15.76 -23.59
CA VAL A 421 -4.85 -16.36 -24.73
C VAL A 421 -3.87 -16.53 -25.89
N ASP A 422 -3.08 -15.52 -26.24
CA ASP A 422 -2.07 -15.57 -27.31
C ASP A 422 -1.00 -16.63 -27.04
N ALA A 423 -0.66 -16.85 -25.77
CA ALA A 423 0.26 -17.92 -25.35
C ALA A 423 -0.38 -19.33 -25.27
N GLY A 424 -1.67 -19.45 -25.63
CA GLY A 424 -2.39 -20.74 -25.57
C GLY A 424 -2.61 -21.28 -24.16
N MET A 425 -2.49 -20.43 -23.14
CA MET A 425 -2.65 -20.83 -21.72
C MET A 425 -4.12 -20.75 -21.26
N VAL A 426 -4.93 -19.99 -21.98
CA VAL A 426 -6.37 -19.77 -21.72
C VAL A 426 -7.14 -19.91 -23.03
N ILE A 427 -8.30 -20.57 -22.96
CA ILE A 427 -9.30 -20.64 -24.04
C ILE A 427 -10.58 -20.01 -23.49
N LEU A 428 -11.17 -19.04 -24.20
CA LEU A 428 -12.41 -18.33 -23.85
C LEU A 428 -13.64 -18.96 -24.48
#